data_49bb1e06112625d213e97e622a6ec743
#
_entry.id   49bb1e06112625d213e97e622a6ec743
#
_cell.length_a   1.000
_cell.length_b   1.000
_cell.length_c   1.000
_cell.angle_alpha   90.00
_cell.angle_beta   90.00
_cell.angle_gamma   90.00
#
_symmetry.space_group_name_H-M   'P 1'
#
loop_
_entity.id
_entity.type
_entity.pdbx_description
1 polymer ?
#
loop_
_entity_poly.entity_id
_entity_poly.type
_entity_poly.pdbx_seq_one_letter_code
_entity_poly.pdbx_strand_id
1 'polypeptide(L)' 'MNYRKVYVKENGKIPKDWEIHHIDFNHNNNNIDNLISLPKIVHVVIHQTGYLNRSEINKLIKTYNKNVKTN' A
#
# COMPACT_ATOMS: atom_id res chain seq x y z
N MET A 1 -3.59 12.89 -13.73
CA MET A 1 -4.39 12.82 -12.51
C MET A 1 -3.51 12.34 -11.36
N ASN A 2 -3.66 12.96 -10.21
CA ASN A 2 -2.84 12.61 -9.04
C ASN A 2 -3.50 11.44 -8.30
N TYR A 3 -2.88 10.25 -8.36
CA TYR A 3 -3.43 9.05 -7.74
C TYR A 3 -3.53 9.17 -6.21
N ARG A 4 -2.66 9.97 -5.59
CA ARG A 4 -2.72 10.21 -4.15
C ARG A 4 -4.02 10.89 -3.76
N LYS A 5 -4.44 11.90 -4.53
CA LYS A 5 -5.70 12.59 -4.29
C LYS A 5 -6.90 11.67 -4.48
N VAL A 6 -6.84 10.81 -5.50
CA VAL A 6 -7.89 9.82 -5.74
C VAL A 6 -8.02 8.89 -4.54
N TYR A 7 -6.90 8.38 -4.05
CA TYR A 7 -6.90 7.48 -2.90
C TYR A 7 -7.45 8.15 -1.64
N VAL A 8 -6.97 9.35 -1.34
CA VAL A 8 -7.37 10.07 -0.13
C VAL A 8 -8.86 10.40 -0.15
N LYS A 9 -9.39 10.76 -1.30
CA LYS A 9 -10.82 11.06 -1.45
C LYS A 9 -11.68 9.86 -1.08
N GLU A 10 -11.26 8.65 -1.47
CA GLU A 10 -12.07 7.44 -1.25
C GLU A 10 -11.78 6.76 0.09
N ASN A 11 -10.56 6.85 0.59
CA ASN A 11 -10.13 6.05 1.74
C ASN A 11 -9.67 6.89 2.93
N GLY A 12 -9.58 8.19 2.77
CA GLY A 12 -9.14 9.07 3.85
C GLY A 12 -7.64 9.27 3.88
N LYS A 13 -7.19 9.93 4.94
CA LYS A 13 -5.81 10.37 5.08
C LYS A 13 -4.82 9.19 5.12
N ILE A 14 -3.70 9.37 4.42
CA ILE A 14 -2.62 8.38 4.44
C ILE A 14 -1.77 8.61 5.68
N PRO A 15 -1.50 7.57 6.49
CA PRO A 15 -0.65 7.71 7.67
C PRO A 15 0.75 8.20 7.31
N LYS A 16 1.43 8.82 8.26
CA LYS A 16 2.80 9.26 8.08
C LYS A 16 3.70 8.08 7.76
N ASP A 17 4.63 8.27 6.83
CA ASP A 17 5.59 7.25 6.39
C ASP A 17 4.95 6.08 5.65
N TRP A 18 3.70 6.23 5.24
CA TRP A 18 3.04 5.27 4.37
C TRP A 18 3.05 5.79 2.93
N GLU A 19 3.02 4.88 1.99
CA GLU A 19 3.04 5.19 0.56
C GLU A 19 1.89 4.48 -0.15
N ILE A 20 1.55 4.97 -1.33
CA ILE A 20 0.55 4.31 -2.17
C ILE A 20 1.27 3.37 -3.12
N HIS A 21 0.77 2.14 -3.19
CA HIS A 21 1.30 1.09 -4.04
C HIS A 21 0.29 0.76 -5.13
N HIS A 22 0.77 0.66 -6.38
CA HIS A 22 -0.02 0.15 -7.49
C HIS A 22 0.08 -1.36 -7.46
N ILE A 23 -1.04 -2.04 -7.15
CA ILE A 23 -1.03 -3.48 -6.90
C ILE A 23 -0.50 -4.26 -8.09
N ASP A 24 -0.86 -3.87 -9.31
CA ASP A 24 -0.41 -4.53 -10.53
C ASP A 24 0.95 -4.01 -11.05
N PHE A 25 1.62 -3.14 -10.31
CA PHE A 25 2.88 -2.49 -10.70
C PHE A 25 2.76 -1.55 -11.90
N ASN A 26 1.55 -1.29 -12.39
CA ASN A 26 1.33 -0.38 -13.51
C ASN A 26 0.99 1.02 -12.98
N HIS A 27 1.95 1.93 -13.04
CA HIS A 27 1.79 3.28 -12.53
C HIS A 27 0.78 4.11 -13.33
N ASN A 28 0.34 3.62 -14.47
CA ASN A 28 -0.69 4.28 -15.27
C ASN A 28 -2.09 3.82 -14.90
N ASN A 29 -2.21 2.74 -14.12
CA ASN A 29 -3.50 2.23 -13.68
C ASN A 29 -3.85 2.83 -12.31
N ASN A 30 -4.52 3.98 -12.34
CA ASN A 30 -4.88 4.72 -11.12
C ASN A 30 -6.30 4.46 -10.66
N ASN A 31 -6.90 3.35 -11.08
CA ASN A 31 -8.18 2.90 -10.55
C ASN A 31 -8.05 2.66 -9.05
N ILE A 32 -9.07 3.08 -8.30
CA ILE A 32 -9.06 2.97 -6.84
C ILE A 32 -8.85 1.51 -6.40
N ASP A 33 -9.35 0.55 -7.16
CA ASP A 33 -9.20 -0.87 -6.84
C ASP A 33 -7.76 -1.36 -6.97
N ASN A 34 -6.91 -0.59 -7.67
CA ASN A 34 -5.51 -0.94 -7.87
C ASN A 34 -4.57 -0.22 -6.90
N LEU A 35 -5.12 0.61 -6.02
CA LEU A 35 -4.33 1.43 -5.11
C LEU A 35 -4.50 0.95 -3.69
N ILE A 36 -3.40 0.87 -2.94
CA ILE A 36 -3.43 0.51 -1.52
C ILE A 36 -2.33 1.30 -0.82
N SER A 37 -2.64 1.84 0.35
CA SER A 37 -1.61 2.49 1.16
C SER A 37 -0.98 1.46 2.09
N LEU A 38 0.33 1.58 2.29
CA LEU A 38 1.07 0.64 3.11
C LEU A 38 2.35 1.31 3.64
N PRO A 39 2.89 0.78 4.74
CA PRO A 39 4.15 1.31 5.27
C PRO A 39 5.26 1.26 4.23
N LYS A 40 6.14 2.24 4.25
CA LYS A 40 7.23 2.34 3.29
C LYS A 40 8.08 1.07 3.26
N ILE A 41 8.37 0.48 4.43
CA ILE A 41 9.18 -0.74 4.50
C ILE A 41 8.47 -1.92 3.81
N VAL A 42 7.15 -2.01 3.96
CA VAL A 42 6.36 -3.04 3.28
C VAL A 42 6.40 -2.84 1.76
N HIS A 43 6.34 -1.59 1.31
CA HIS A 43 6.43 -1.26 -0.10
C HIS A 43 7.76 -1.74 -0.70
N VAL A 44 8.85 -1.50 0.01
CA VAL A 44 10.18 -1.96 -0.39
C VAL A 44 10.22 -3.49 -0.52
N VAL A 45 9.68 -4.19 0.48
CA VAL A 45 9.64 -5.65 0.48
C VAL A 45 8.88 -6.19 -0.73
N ILE A 46 7.72 -5.60 -1.02
CA ILE A 46 6.91 -6.04 -2.17
C ILE A 46 7.69 -5.87 -3.48
N HIS A 47 8.39 -4.75 -3.65
CA HIS A 47 9.16 -4.52 -4.87
C HIS A 47 10.36 -5.45 -4.99
N GLN A 48 10.86 -5.98 -3.88
CA GLN A 48 11.93 -6.97 -3.89
C GLN A 48 11.43 -8.39 -4.14
N THR A 49 10.25 -8.72 -3.62
CA THR A 49 9.72 -10.09 -3.70
C THR A 49 8.83 -10.32 -4.92
N GLY A 50 8.26 -9.26 -5.48
CA GLY A 50 7.39 -9.33 -6.66
C GLY A 50 5.92 -9.17 -6.33
N TYR A 51 5.09 -9.44 -7.32
CA TYR A 51 3.65 -9.20 -7.22
C TYR A 51 2.99 -9.95 -6.06
N LEU A 52 2.16 -9.22 -5.31
CA LEU A 52 1.27 -9.79 -4.32
C LEU A 52 -0.14 -9.23 -4.57
N ASN A 53 -1.16 -10.06 -4.41
CA ASN A 53 -2.54 -9.59 -4.54
C ASN A 53 -2.95 -8.85 -3.26
N ARG A 54 -4.13 -8.22 -3.30
CA ARG A 54 -4.59 -7.40 -2.17
C ARG A 54 -4.65 -8.19 -0.86
N SER A 55 -5.12 -9.42 -0.90
CA SER A 55 -5.22 -10.27 0.29
C SER A 55 -3.85 -10.52 0.91
N GLU A 56 -2.86 -10.82 0.07
CA GLU A 56 -1.50 -11.08 0.51
C GLU A 56 -0.86 -9.81 1.07
N ILE A 57 -1.10 -8.68 0.43
CA ILE A 57 -0.62 -7.38 0.92
C ILE A 57 -1.21 -7.07 2.30
N ASN A 58 -2.51 -7.30 2.47
CA ASN A 58 -3.18 -7.05 3.76
C ASN A 58 -2.59 -7.91 4.87
N LYS A 59 -2.26 -9.16 4.59
CA LYS A 59 -1.60 -10.03 5.57
C LYS A 59 -0.23 -9.49 5.97
N LEU A 60 0.51 -9.00 4.99
CA LEU A 60 1.83 -8.43 5.24
C LEU A 60 1.73 -7.17 6.11
N ILE A 61 0.75 -6.32 5.85
CA ILE A 61 0.52 -5.11 6.64
C ILE A 61 0.15 -5.47 8.07
N LYS A 62 -0.70 -6.48 8.26
CA LYS A 62 -1.07 -6.94 9.60
C LYS A 62 0.13 -7.42 10.37
N THR A 63 1.01 -8.17 9.73
CA THR A 63 2.24 -8.67 10.36
C THR A 63 3.13 -7.51 10.77
N TYR A 64 3.29 -6.53 9.90
CA TYR A 64 4.08 -5.34 10.21
C TYR A 64 3.50 -4.59 11.42
N ASN A 65 2.19 -4.34 11.41
CA ASN A 65 1.54 -3.61 12.50
C ASN A 65 1.65 -4.34 13.83
N LYS A 66 1.54 -5.66 13.81
CA LYS A 66 1.65 -6.48 15.00
C LYS A 66 3.05 -6.36 15.61
N ASN A 67 4.08 -6.38 14.77
CA ASN A 67 5.46 -6.28 15.24
C ASN A 67 5.79 -4.90 15.79
N VAL A 68 5.25 -3.86 15.17
CA VAL A 68 5.51 -2.48 15.60
C VAL A 68 4.84 -2.18 16.93
N LYS A 69 3.72 -2.81 17.22
CA LYS A 69 2.95 -2.54 18.45
C LYS A 69 3.53 -3.17 19.69
N THR A 70 4.57 -3.94 19.59
CA THR A 70 5.13 -4.65 20.74
C THR A 70 6.11 -3.83 21.58
N ASN A 71 6.24 -2.58 21.25
CA ASN A 71 7.11 -1.68 22.02
C ASN A 71 6.39 -1.10 23.23
#